data_79493311d39b1742510f91d8f63af0a8
#
_entry.id   79493311d39b1742510f91d8f63af0a8
#
_cell.length_a   1.000
_cell.length_b   1.000
_cell.length_c   1.000
_cell.angle_alpha   90.00
_cell.angle_beta   90.00
_cell.angle_gamma   90.00
#
_symmetry.space_group_name_H-M   'P 1'
#
loop_
_entity.id
_entity.type
_entity.pdbx_description
1 polymer ?
#
loop_
_entity_poly.entity_id
_entity_poly.type
_entity_poly.pdbx_seq_one_letter_code
_entity_poly.pdbx_strand_id
1 'polypeptide(L)'
;MGKFEVYKNKSGEFRFRLKAGNGQTILASEGYNTKAARDNGIESVRKNAPDENRYTNGVSTSSQSYFNLTETNGQVIGKSEMYESENARDSGIQS
;
A
#
# COMPACT_ATOMS: atom_id res chain seq x y z
N MET A 1 -11.20 -8.52 -5.90
CA MET A 1 -10.97 -7.23 -5.26
C MET A 1 -10.60 -7.40 -3.79
N GLY A 2 -9.68 -6.61 -3.33
CA GLY A 2 -9.20 -6.69 -1.97
C GLY A 2 -10.11 -6.03 -0.96
N LYS A 3 -9.77 -6.18 0.31
CA LYS A 3 -10.46 -5.49 1.40
C LYS A 3 -9.45 -4.85 2.33
N PHE A 4 -9.88 -3.78 3.00
CA PHE A 4 -9.05 -3.06 3.95
C PHE A 4 -9.17 -3.69 5.34
N GLU A 5 -8.02 -3.81 6.00
CA GLU A 5 -7.94 -4.21 7.39
C GLU A 5 -7.33 -3.04 8.16
N VAL A 6 -8.02 -2.58 9.19
CA VAL A 6 -7.54 -1.46 10.02
C VAL A 6 -7.07 -1.99 11.36
N TYR A 7 -6.00 -1.40 11.89
CA TYR A 7 -5.44 -1.82 13.15
C TYR A 7 -4.66 -0.69 13.80
N LYS A 8 -4.25 -0.91 15.04
CA LYS A 8 -3.43 0.01 15.81
C LYS A 8 -2.12 -0.70 16.15
N ASN A 9 -0.99 -0.09 15.84
CA ASN A 9 0.29 -0.72 16.13
C ASN A 9 0.70 -0.53 17.59
N LYS A 10 1.85 -1.10 17.96
CA LYS A 10 2.35 -1.05 19.34
C LYS A 10 2.67 0.36 19.80
N SER A 11 2.99 1.25 18.88
CA SER A 11 3.28 2.67 19.19
C SER A 11 2.02 3.51 19.32
N GLY A 12 0.84 2.92 19.17
CA GLY A 12 -0.43 3.64 19.26
C GLY A 12 -0.84 4.36 17.99
N GLU A 13 -0.15 4.13 16.88
CA GLU A 13 -0.51 4.73 15.60
C GLU A 13 -1.59 3.91 14.90
N PHE A 14 -2.49 4.60 14.20
CA PHE A 14 -3.53 3.97 13.40
C PHE A 14 -2.98 3.64 12.02
N ARG A 15 -3.20 2.41 11.58
CA ARG A 15 -2.71 1.94 10.29
C ARG A 15 -3.78 1.13 9.58
N PHE A 16 -3.57 0.93 8.27
CA PHE A 16 -4.39 0.02 7.50
C PHE A 16 -3.51 -0.78 6.54
N ARG A 17 -4.05 -1.88 6.07
CA ARG A 17 -3.45 -2.64 4.99
C ARG A 17 -4.54 -3.06 4.03
N LEU A 18 -4.17 -3.17 2.75
CA LEU A 18 -5.06 -3.67 1.71
C LEU A 18 -4.68 -5.11 1.44
N LYS A 19 -5.65 -6.00 1.53
CA LYS A 19 -5.44 -7.44 1.30
C LYS A 19 -6.15 -7.89 0.04
N ALA A 20 -5.50 -8.80 -0.70
CA ALA A 20 -6.12 -9.46 -1.84
C ALA A 20 -7.16 -10.47 -1.37
N GLY A 21 -7.95 -10.99 -2.32
CA GLY A 21 -8.96 -11.99 -2.03
C GLY A 21 -8.42 -13.26 -1.38
N ASN A 22 -7.14 -13.59 -1.62
CA ASN A 22 -6.49 -14.76 -1.03
C ASN A 22 -5.91 -14.50 0.36
N GLY A 23 -6.12 -13.30 0.92
CA GLY A 23 -5.63 -12.94 2.24
C GLY A 23 -4.23 -12.36 2.30
N GLN A 24 -3.53 -12.29 1.17
CA GLN A 24 -2.19 -11.70 1.15
C GLN A 24 -2.25 -10.17 1.20
N THR A 25 -1.32 -9.56 1.94
CA THR A 25 -1.21 -8.10 1.99
C THR A 25 -0.62 -7.58 0.69
N ILE A 26 -1.36 -6.68 0.04
CA ILE A 26 -0.90 -6.01 -1.18
C ILE A 26 -0.16 -4.74 -0.83
N LEU A 27 -0.69 -3.98 0.15
CA LEU A 27 -0.23 -2.64 0.46
C LEU A 27 -0.38 -2.38 1.96
N ALA A 28 0.60 -1.74 2.57
CA ALA A 28 0.54 -1.31 3.96
C ALA A 28 0.72 0.19 4.05
N SER A 29 -0.03 0.84 4.94
CA SER A 29 0.01 2.29 5.09
C SER A 29 1.13 2.75 6.02
N GLU A 30 1.37 4.07 6.00
CA GLU A 30 2.13 4.76 7.03
C GLU A 30 1.33 4.79 8.33
N GLY A 31 1.96 5.18 9.44
CA GLY A 31 1.28 5.37 10.70
C GLY A 31 0.57 6.71 10.77
N TYR A 32 -0.67 6.71 11.21
CA TYR A 32 -1.48 7.92 11.38
C TYR A 32 -1.75 8.18 12.86
N ASN A 33 -1.80 9.44 13.24
CA ASN A 33 -2.04 9.83 14.63
C ASN A 33 -3.50 9.76 15.03
N THR A 34 -4.42 9.80 14.07
CA THR A 34 -5.86 9.77 14.33
C THR A 34 -6.58 8.81 13.39
N LYS A 35 -7.77 8.37 13.82
CA LYS A 35 -8.63 7.54 12.97
C LYS A 35 -9.07 8.30 11.72
N ALA A 36 -9.35 9.59 11.85
CA ALA A 36 -9.77 10.40 10.71
C ALA A 36 -8.68 10.46 9.64
N ALA A 37 -7.41 10.63 10.04
CA ALA A 37 -6.30 10.64 9.10
C ALA A 37 -6.14 9.27 8.42
N ARG A 38 -6.28 8.18 9.18
CA ARG A 38 -6.25 6.82 8.61
C ARG A 38 -7.35 6.64 7.58
N ASP A 39 -8.57 7.06 7.89
CA ASP A 39 -9.70 6.90 6.99
C ASP A 39 -9.54 7.72 5.71
N ASN A 40 -8.95 8.91 5.82
CA ASN A 40 -8.57 9.71 4.65
C ASN A 40 -7.53 8.97 3.79
N GLY A 41 -6.59 8.27 4.42
CA GLY A 41 -5.62 7.45 3.71
C GLY A 41 -6.29 6.34 2.92
N ILE A 42 -7.27 5.66 3.50
CA ILE A 42 -8.04 4.62 2.81
C ILE A 42 -8.77 5.20 1.58
N GLU A 43 -9.40 6.35 1.73
CA GLU A 43 -10.06 7.00 0.60
C GLU A 43 -9.06 7.40 -0.50
N SER A 44 -7.86 7.84 -0.11
CA SER A 44 -6.79 8.13 -1.07
C SER A 44 -6.40 6.86 -1.85
N VAL A 45 -6.33 5.71 -1.20
CA VAL A 45 -6.05 4.45 -1.90
C VAL A 45 -7.14 4.14 -2.90
N ARG A 46 -8.41 4.25 -2.49
CA ARG A 46 -9.54 3.98 -3.37
C ARG A 46 -9.54 4.88 -4.61
N LYS A 47 -9.13 6.14 -4.43
CA LYS A 47 -9.09 7.12 -5.51
C LYS A 47 -7.92 6.88 -6.46
N ASN A 48 -6.75 6.55 -5.93
CA ASN A 48 -5.52 6.50 -6.71
C ASN A 48 -5.16 5.11 -7.23
N ALA A 49 -5.60 4.05 -6.55
CA ALA A 49 -5.24 2.68 -6.93
C ALA A 49 -5.58 2.30 -8.38
N PRO A 50 -6.69 2.78 -8.97
CA PRO A 50 -6.99 2.47 -10.37
C PRO A 50 -6.08 3.17 -11.39
N ASP A 51 -5.34 4.19 -10.99
CA ASP A 51 -4.48 4.96 -11.89
C ASP A 51 -3.07 4.40 -11.88
N GLU A 52 -2.64 3.84 -13.02
CA GLU A 52 -1.31 3.25 -13.18
C GLU A 52 -0.19 4.24 -12.91
N ASN A 53 -0.43 5.53 -13.13
CA ASN A 53 0.58 6.57 -12.93
C ASN A 53 0.85 6.86 -11.46
N ARG A 54 0.05 6.30 -10.54
CA ARG A 54 0.22 6.49 -9.11
C ARG A 54 1.16 5.47 -8.47
N TYR A 55 1.67 4.52 -9.24
CA TYR A 55 2.58 3.48 -8.73
C TYR A 55 4.02 3.82 -9.06
N THR A 56 4.88 3.74 -8.06
CA THR A 56 6.33 3.92 -8.20
C THR A 56 7.03 2.62 -7.84
N ASN A 57 7.82 2.10 -8.74
CA ASN A 57 8.53 0.83 -8.54
C ASN A 57 9.88 1.06 -7.89
N GLY A 58 10.30 0.12 -7.03
CA GLY A 58 11.60 0.21 -6.39
C GLY A 58 12.23 -1.16 -6.19
N VAL A 59 13.49 -1.14 -5.80
CA VAL A 59 14.25 -2.34 -5.47
C VAL A 59 14.91 -2.11 -4.12
N SER A 60 14.72 -3.06 -3.19
CA SER A 60 15.29 -2.96 -1.87
C SER A 60 16.78 -3.27 -1.87
N THR A 61 17.43 -3.04 -0.72
CA THR A 61 18.85 -3.37 -0.55
C THR A 61 19.11 -4.87 -0.68
N SER A 62 18.08 -5.70 -0.47
CA SER A 62 18.13 -7.15 -0.66
C SER A 62 17.82 -7.58 -2.09
N SER A 63 17.73 -6.64 -3.02
CA SER A 63 17.38 -6.87 -4.44
C SER A 63 15.97 -7.43 -4.64
N GLN A 64 15.07 -7.21 -3.67
CA GLN A 64 13.66 -7.56 -3.81
C GLN A 64 12.89 -6.41 -4.42
N SER A 65 11.94 -6.71 -5.29
CA SER A 65 11.12 -5.70 -5.96
C SER A 65 9.92 -5.31 -5.11
N TYR A 66 9.55 -4.03 -5.15
CA TYR A 66 8.36 -3.54 -4.46
C TYR A 66 7.77 -2.36 -5.23
N PHE A 67 6.59 -1.90 -4.79
CA PHE A 67 6.00 -0.69 -5.33
C PHE A 67 5.42 0.16 -4.20
N ASN A 68 5.30 1.45 -4.49
CA ASN A 68 4.60 2.40 -3.64
C ASN A 68 3.38 2.92 -4.39
N LEU A 69 2.31 3.22 -3.67
CA LEU A 69 1.16 3.93 -4.21
C LEU A 69 1.26 5.38 -3.74
N THR A 70 1.19 6.31 -4.67
CA THR A 70 1.34 7.74 -4.37
C THR A 70 0.11 8.54 -4.74
N GLU A 71 -0.05 9.69 -4.13
CA GLU A 71 -1.04 10.69 -4.51
C GLU A 71 -0.53 11.52 -5.67
N THR A 72 -1.41 12.37 -6.25
CA THR A 72 -1.05 13.24 -7.36
C THR A 72 0.08 14.20 -7.04
N ASN A 73 0.27 14.54 -5.76
CA ASN A 73 1.36 15.41 -5.31
C ASN A 73 2.68 14.64 -5.07
N GLY A 74 2.70 13.32 -5.33
CA GLY A 74 3.88 12.49 -5.16
C GLY A 74 4.06 11.91 -3.76
N GLN A 75 3.17 12.23 -2.83
CA GLN A 75 3.26 11.71 -1.46
C GLN A 75 2.89 10.24 -1.42
N VAL A 76 3.70 9.42 -0.73
CA VAL A 76 3.45 7.99 -0.61
C VAL A 76 2.26 7.73 0.33
N ILE A 77 1.27 7.00 -0.17
CA ILE A 77 0.10 6.57 0.62
C ILE A 77 0.38 5.24 1.30
N GLY A 78 1.02 4.32 0.58
CA GLY A 78 1.31 3.00 1.10
C GLY A 78 2.40 2.31 0.31
N LYS A 79 2.94 1.24 0.90
CA LYS A 79 4.05 0.48 0.34
C LYS A 79 3.66 -0.99 0.28
N SER A 80 4.02 -1.65 -0.82
CA SER A 80 3.73 -3.07 -0.98
C SER A 80 4.66 -3.94 -0.15
N GLU A 81 4.34 -5.23 -0.11
CA GLU A 81 5.26 -6.25 0.36
C GLU A 81 6.43 -6.37 -0.62
N MET A 82 7.48 -7.07 -0.20
CA MET A 82 8.62 -7.34 -1.06
C MET A 82 8.33 -8.53 -1.96
N TYR A 83 8.65 -8.40 -3.22
CA TYR A 83 8.46 -9.45 -4.22
C TYR A 83 9.81 -9.95 -4.71
N GLU A 84 9.89 -11.23 -5.05
CA GLU A 84 11.14 -11.85 -5.51
C GLU A 84 11.53 -11.41 -6.91
N SER A 85 10.58 -10.91 -7.71
CA SER A 85 10.84 -10.53 -9.09
C SER A 85 9.95 -9.36 -9.49
N GLU A 86 10.32 -8.70 -10.59
CA GLU A 86 9.51 -7.63 -11.16
C GLU A 86 8.16 -8.15 -11.64
N ASN A 87 8.12 -9.38 -12.18
CA ASN A 87 6.86 -9.98 -12.61
C ASN A 87 5.91 -10.20 -11.43
N ALA A 88 6.41 -10.67 -10.30
CA ALA A 88 5.60 -10.86 -9.12
C ALA A 88 5.08 -9.52 -8.59
N ARG A 89 5.94 -8.48 -8.59
CA ARG A 89 5.55 -7.13 -8.21
C ARG A 89 4.43 -6.61 -9.11
N ASP A 90 4.58 -6.75 -10.42
CA ASP A 90 3.60 -6.26 -11.38
C ASP A 90 2.27 -6.99 -11.22
N SER A 91 2.30 -8.28 -10.90
CA SER A 91 1.08 -9.04 -10.58
C SER A 91 0.41 -8.49 -9.33
N GLY A 92 1.20 -8.07 -8.32
CA GLY A 92 0.66 -7.44 -7.12
C GLY A 92 -0.08 -6.15 -7.43
N ILE A 93 0.46 -5.32 -8.31
CA ILE A 93 -0.18 -4.07 -8.75
C ILE A 93 -1.51 -4.35 -9.43
N GLN A 94 -1.60 -5.43 -10.21
CA GLN A 94 -2.82 -5.79 -10.94
C GLN A 94 -3.90 -6.41 -10.05
N SER A 95 -3.57 -6.79 -8.83
CA SER A 95 -4.52 -7.45 -7.92
C SER A 95 -5.65 -6.55 -7.45
#